data_6e11bc267435cd6e1e1e596c43cd9436
#
_entry.id   6e11bc267435cd6e1e1e596c43cd9436
#
_cell.length_a   1.000
_cell.length_b   1.000
_cell.length_c   1.000
_cell.angle_alpha   90.00
_cell.angle_beta   90.00
_cell.angle_gamma   90.00
#
_symmetry.space_group_name_H-M   'P 1'
#
loop_
_entity.id
_entity.type
_entity.pdbx_description
1 polymer ?
#
loop_
_entity_poly.entity_id
_entity_poly.type
_entity_poly.pdbx_seq_one_letter_code
_entity_poly.pdbx_strand_id
1 'polypeptide(L)'
;YKSVRAFKHDYVNILTSISGYLEAKDYDKLEVYFNDSVFKESGRLLRDNFKLNQLSNIKDMGFKGLASSKLIYAHEMGIDVEIDILYEIDNFYINIFDLNRIMGIYFDNAIEAAMACKQRKEIKFNIIKETKSVVVILKNTFNQENIALGRLNEYGYSTKGEGRGL
;
A
#
# COMPACT_ATOMS: atom_id res chain seq x y z
N TYR A 1 2.11 9.68 -24.75
CA TYR A 1 3.55 9.99 -24.56
C TYR A 1 3.80 11.30 -23.81
N LYS A 2 2.94 12.35 -23.97
CA LYS A 2 3.11 13.63 -23.24
C LYS A 2 2.82 13.51 -21.73
N SER A 3 1.85 12.69 -21.32
CA SER A 3 1.44 12.54 -19.90
C SER A 3 2.51 11.85 -19.05
N VAL A 4 3.21 10.85 -19.57
CA VAL A 4 4.27 10.12 -18.86
C VAL A 4 5.50 11.00 -18.62
N ARG A 5 5.86 11.87 -19.58
CA ARG A 5 6.97 12.81 -19.42
C ARG A 5 6.65 13.89 -18.39
N ALA A 6 5.44 14.43 -18.40
CA ALA A 6 5.00 15.43 -17.44
C ALA A 6 5.00 14.81 -16.02
N PHE A 7 4.42 13.62 -15.88
CA PHE A 7 4.41 12.90 -14.61
C PHE A 7 5.82 12.63 -14.07
N LYS A 8 6.74 12.16 -14.92
CA LYS A 8 8.14 11.93 -14.52
C LYS A 8 8.83 13.20 -14.07
N HIS A 9 8.59 14.32 -14.74
CA HIS A 9 9.15 15.62 -14.38
C HIS A 9 8.61 16.10 -13.01
N ASP A 10 7.32 16.01 -12.80
CA ASP A 10 6.68 16.43 -11.55
C ASP A 10 7.12 15.55 -10.38
N TYR A 11 7.26 14.24 -10.61
CA TYR A 11 7.79 13.29 -9.61
C TYR A 11 9.23 13.63 -9.21
N VAL A 12 10.11 13.92 -10.18
CA VAL A 12 11.51 14.31 -9.91
C VAL A 12 11.54 15.61 -9.12
N ASN A 13 10.70 16.60 -9.47
CA ASN A 13 10.64 17.88 -8.75
C ASN A 13 10.21 17.70 -7.28
N ILE A 14 9.22 16.85 -7.02
CA ILE A 14 8.79 16.51 -5.66
C ILE A 14 9.93 15.87 -4.87
N LEU A 15 10.60 14.87 -5.44
CA LEU A 15 11.73 14.21 -4.78
C LEU A 15 12.90 15.17 -4.52
N THR A 16 13.21 16.06 -5.46
CA THR A 16 14.26 17.06 -5.31
C THR A 16 13.93 18.05 -4.20
N SER A 17 12.68 18.49 -4.10
CA SER A 17 12.22 19.37 -3.03
C SER A 17 12.34 18.71 -1.66
N ILE A 18 11.90 17.44 -1.54
CA ILE A 18 12.05 16.66 -0.31
C ILE A 18 13.51 16.51 0.07
N SER A 19 14.40 16.18 -0.87
CA SER A 19 15.85 16.08 -0.62
C SER A 19 16.44 17.39 -0.11
N GLY A 20 16.04 18.52 -0.70
CA GLY A 20 16.51 19.84 -0.26
C GLY A 20 16.12 20.16 1.18
N TYR A 21 14.90 19.86 1.60
CA TYR A 21 14.48 20.05 3.00
C TYR A 21 15.20 19.09 3.96
N LEU A 22 15.45 17.84 3.55
CA LEU A 22 16.18 16.87 4.36
C LEU A 22 17.65 17.28 4.53
N GLU A 23 18.32 17.75 3.46
CA GLU A 23 19.69 18.24 3.51
C GLU A 23 19.82 19.47 4.41
N ALA A 24 18.83 20.38 4.34
CA ALA A 24 18.76 21.57 5.18
C ALA A 24 18.34 21.24 6.63
N LYS A 25 17.91 20.00 6.92
CA LYS A 25 17.32 19.59 8.20
C LYS A 25 16.12 20.44 8.63
N ASP A 26 15.43 21.05 7.67
CA ASP A 26 14.26 21.92 7.88
C ASP A 26 12.98 21.05 7.86
N TYR A 27 12.81 20.28 8.93
CA TYR A 27 11.70 19.30 9.02
C TYR A 27 10.34 19.98 9.13
N ASP A 28 10.27 21.16 9.72
CA ASP A 28 9.02 21.90 9.86
C ASP A 28 8.48 22.33 8.49
N LYS A 29 9.34 22.87 7.63
CA LYS A 29 8.94 23.20 6.25
C LYS A 29 8.72 21.99 5.39
N LEU A 30 9.46 20.89 5.60
CA LEU A 30 9.19 19.63 4.94
C LEU A 30 7.78 19.12 5.26
N GLU A 31 7.39 19.18 6.53
CA GLU A 31 6.04 18.77 6.96
C GLU A 31 4.95 19.62 6.29
N VAL A 32 5.13 20.95 6.27
CA VAL A 32 4.19 21.86 5.58
C VAL A 32 4.13 21.55 4.08
N TYR A 33 5.28 21.43 3.42
CA TYR A 33 5.36 21.11 2.00
C TYR A 33 4.67 19.78 1.67
N PHE A 34 4.92 18.76 2.48
CA PHE A 34 4.35 17.43 2.30
C PHE A 34 2.83 17.43 2.47
N ASN A 35 2.33 18.10 3.51
CA ASN A 35 0.90 18.22 3.79
C ASN A 35 0.16 19.04 2.72
N ASP A 36 0.76 20.12 2.23
CA ASP A 36 0.13 21.01 1.24
C ASP A 36 0.20 20.47 -0.20
N SER A 37 1.28 19.77 -0.55
CA SER A 37 1.53 19.36 -1.93
C SER A 37 1.17 17.91 -2.21
N VAL A 38 1.27 17.01 -1.22
CA VAL A 38 1.10 15.57 -1.40
C VAL A 38 -0.16 15.04 -0.72
N PHE A 39 -0.59 15.66 0.38
CA PHE A 39 -1.64 15.11 1.25
C PHE A 39 -2.94 15.93 1.32
N LYS A 40 -3.07 17.00 0.55
CA LYS A 40 -4.25 17.90 0.66
C LYS A 40 -5.61 17.22 0.44
N GLU A 41 -5.66 16.17 -0.35
CA GLU A 41 -6.87 15.36 -0.57
C GLU A 41 -6.96 14.12 0.33
N SER A 42 -5.83 13.44 0.59
CA SER A 42 -5.78 12.19 1.36
C SER A 42 -5.90 12.40 2.88
N GLY A 43 -5.50 13.56 3.40
CA GLY A 43 -5.45 13.84 4.84
C GLY A 43 -6.81 13.95 5.54
N ARG A 44 -7.90 14.22 4.82
CA ARG A 44 -9.25 14.22 5.39
C ARG A 44 -9.75 12.83 5.76
N LEU A 45 -9.40 11.82 4.96
CA LEU A 45 -9.83 10.44 5.16
C LEU A 45 -9.11 9.74 6.30
N LEU A 46 -7.88 10.18 6.63
CA LEU A 46 -7.10 9.63 7.75
C LEU A 46 -7.69 9.95 9.13
N ARG A 47 -8.41 11.06 9.28
CA ARG A 47 -8.96 11.48 10.58
C ARG A 47 -10.29 10.84 10.93
N ASP A 48 -11.09 10.49 9.94
CA ASP A 48 -12.47 10.04 10.17
C ASP A 48 -12.64 8.51 10.16
N ASN A 49 -11.60 7.74 9.83
CA ASN A 49 -11.72 6.29 9.74
C ASN A 49 -11.14 5.58 10.96
N PHE A 50 -12.00 5.21 11.90
CA PHE A 50 -11.70 4.36 13.05
C PHE A 50 -10.92 3.08 12.70
N LYS A 51 -11.11 2.55 11.49
CA LYS A 51 -10.42 1.36 10.98
C LYS A 51 -8.91 1.58 10.79
N LEU A 52 -8.46 2.80 10.44
CA LEU A 52 -7.04 3.11 10.22
C LEU A 52 -6.24 3.27 11.52
N ASN A 53 -6.90 3.46 12.65
CA ASN A 53 -6.22 3.59 13.94
C ASN A 53 -5.37 2.36 14.30
N GLN A 54 -5.77 1.17 13.84
CA GLN A 54 -5.02 -0.06 14.09
C GLN A 54 -3.66 -0.10 13.36
N LEU A 55 -3.47 0.69 12.30
CA LEU A 55 -2.17 0.85 11.65
C LEU A 55 -1.13 1.52 12.57
N SER A 56 -1.56 2.22 13.64
CA SER A 56 -0.65 2.76 14.66
C SER A 56 0.13 1.68 15.40
N ASN A 57 -0.38 0.45 15.40
CA ASN A 57 0.30 -0.70 15.97
C ASN A 57 1.52 -1.16 15.15
N ILE A 58 1.64 -0.74 13.88
CA ILE A 58 2.86 -0.94 13.07
C ILE A 58 3.87 0.13 13.48
N LYS A 59 5.00 -0.28 14.07
CA LYS A 59 6.04 0.66 14.55
C LYS A 59 7.00 1.08 13.45
N ASP A 60 7.23 0.24 12.44
CA ASP A 60 8.01 0.66 11.27
C ASP A 60 7.23 1.69 10.44
N MET A 61 7.80 2.88 10.34
CA MET A 61 7.16 4.03 9.69
C MET A 61 7.05 3.86 8.17
N GLY A 62 8.02 3.18 7.55
CA GLY A 62 8.03 2.92 6.10
C GLY A 62 6.90 1.96 5.71
N PHE A 63 6.78 0.84 6.40
CA PHE A 63 5.72 -0.13 6.14
C PHE A 63 4.34 0.40 6.54
N LYS A 64 4.24 1.10 7.66
CA LYS A 64 3.02 1.79 8.06
C LYS A 64 2.56 2.77 6.98
N GLY A 65 3.46 3.59 6.44
CA GLY A 65 3.17 4.54 5.38
C GLY A 65 2.68 3.86 4.10
N LEU A 66 3.35 2.78 3.67
CA LEU A 66 2.93 1.98 2.52
C LEU A 66 1.52 1.41 2.73
N ALA A 67 1.28 0.71 3.83
CA ALA A 67 -0.01 0.10 4.12
C ALA A 67 -1.13 1.15 4.20
N SER A 68 -0.88 2.28 4.89
CA SER A 68 -1.83 3.39 4.98
C SER A 68 -2.19 3.92 3.59
N SER A 69 -1.21 4.24 2.77
CA SER A 69 -1.42 4.79 1.42
C SER A 69 -2.23 3.83 0.54
N LYS A 70 -1.90 2.54 0.54
CA LYS A 70 -2.59 1.54 -0.28
C LYS A 70 -4.03 1.29 0.19
N LEU A 71 -4.26 1.22 1.49
CA LEU A 71 -5.60 0.97 2.04
C LEU A 71 -6.53 2.20 1.91
N ILE A 72 -5.98 3.41 2.02
CA ILE A 72 -6.71 4.66 1.72
C ILE A 72 -7.11 4.66 0.25
N TYR A 73 -6.17 4.41 -0.65
CA TYR A 73 -6.46 4.36 -2.08
C TYR A 73 -7.53 3.33 -2.42
N ALA A 74 -7.46 2.13 -1.81
CA ALA A 74 -8.50 1.11 -1.96
C ALA A 74 -9.88 1.62 -1.54
N HIS A 75 -9.94 2.29 -0.39
CA HIS A 75 -11.20 2.87 0.11
C HIS A 75 -11.75 3.96 -0.81
N GLU A 76 -10.90 4.84 -1.34
CA GLU A 76 -11.27 5.86 -2.33
C GLU A 76 -11.84 5.26 -3.63
N MET A 77 -11.35 4.07 -4.01
CA MET A 77 -11.86 3.30 -5.14
C MET A 77 -13.17 2.53 -4.83
N GLY A 78 -13.77 2.77 -3.66
CA GLY A 78 -15.04 2.15 -3.25
C GLY A 78 -14.89 0.70 -2.80
N ILE A 79 -13.69 0.29 -2.37
CA ILE A 79 -13.45 -1.04 -1.79
C ILE A 79 -13.66 -0.94 -0.27
N ASP A 80 -14.45 -1.86 0.30
CA ASP A 80 -14.59 -1.97 1.75
C ASP A 80 -13.28 -2.52 2.35
N VAL A 81 -12.69 -1.75 3.26
CA VAL A 81 -11.40 -2.07 3.88
C VAL A 81 -11.61 -2.45 5.33
N GLU A 82 -11.14 -3.64 5.71
CA GLU A 82 -11.09 -4.11 7.08
C GLU A 82 -9.65 -4.31 7.52
N ILE A 83 -9.30 -3.80 8.71
CA ILE A 83 -7.95 -3.89 9.27
C ILE A 83 -8.06 -4.53 10.65
N ASP A 84 -7.21 -5.52 10.92
CA ASP A 84 -7.14 -6.18 12.23
C ASP A 84 -5.67 -6.40 12.63
N ILE A 85 -5.17 -5.52 13.51
CA ILE A 85 -3.81 -5.52 14.06
C ILE A 85 -3.93 -5.23 15.54
N LEU A 86 -4.06 -6.29 16.33
CA LEU A 86 -4.38 -6.17 17.77
C LEU A 86 -3.18 -5.79 18.63
N TYR A 87 -1.98 -6.16 18.24
CA TYR A 87 -0.76 -5.98 19.01
C TYR A 87 0.25 -5.11 18.28
N GLU A 88 1.12 -4.45 19.05
CA GLU A 88 2.23 -3.67 18.48
C GLU A 88 3.22 -4.58 17.75
N ILE A 89 3.54 -4.22 16.51
CA ILE A 89 4.50 -4.90 15.63
C ILE A 89 5.75 -4.03 15.55
N ASP A 90 6.74 -4.42 16.27
CA ASP A 90 8.04 -3.74 16.42
C ASP A 90 9.11 -4.32 15.48
N ASN A 91 8.95 -5.58 15.05
CA ASN A 91 9.89 -6.26 14.17
C ASN A 91 9.16 -7.24 13.24
N PHE A 92 9.50 -7.22 11.96
CA PHE A 92 8.98 -8.14 10.95
C PHE A 92 9.92 -9.30 10.62
N TYR A 93 11.11 -9.38 11.24
CA TYR A 93 12.12 -10.41 11.01
C TYR A 93 12.57 -10.57 9.55
N ILE A 94 12.39 -9.55 8.74
CA ILE A 94 12.79 -9.44 7.34
C ILE A 94 13.33 -8.03 7.08
N ASN A 95 14.16 -7.88 6.05
CA ASN A 95 14.58 -6.56 5.61
C ASN A 95 13.36 -5.71 5.21
N ILE A 96 13.26 -4.51 5.76
CA ILE A 96 12.08 -3.65 5.59
C ILE A 96 11.86 -3.21 4.13
N PHE A 97 12.94 -3.03 3.36
CA PHE A 97 12.83 -2.67 1.94
C PHE A 97 12.24 -3.83 1.13
N ASP A 98 12.63 -5.06 1.44
CA ASP A 98 12.09 -6.26 0.80
C ASP A 98 10.62 -6.44 1.19
N LEU A 99 10.28 -6.27 2.47
CA LEU A 99 8.89 -6.30 2.93
C LEU A 99 8.03 -5.27 2.17
N ASN A 100 8.49 -4.02 2.10
CA ASN A 100 7.77 -2.95 1.41
C ASN A 100 7.58 -3.27 -0.08
N ARG A 101 8.61 -3.80 -0.74
CA ARG A 101 8.53 -4.19 -2.15
C ARG A 101 7.53 -5.33 -2.36
N ILE A 102 7.60 -6.38 -1.56
CA ILE A 102 6.70 -7.53 -1.64
C ILE A 102 5.26 -7.09 -1.36
N MET A 103 5.04 -6.40 -0.26
CA MET A 103 3.69 -5.99 0.13
C MET A 103 3.10 -4.93 -0.80
N GLY A 104 3.93 -4.07 -1.39
CA GLY A 104 3.49 -3.14 -2.43
C GLY A 104 2.86 -3.87 -3.61
N ILE A 105 3.51 -4.94 -4.11
CA ILE A 105 3.00 -5.77 -5.19
C ILE A 105 1.69 -6.48 -4.78
N TYR A 106 1.64 -7.05 -3.57
CA TYR A 106 0.44 -7.73 -3.09
C TYR A 106 -0.75 -6.78 -2.92
N PHE A 107 -0.54 -5.58 -2.37
CA PHE A 107 -1.59 -4.57 -2.27
C PHE A 107 -2.11 -4.15 -3.65
N ASP A 108 -1.24 -3.90 -4.61
CA ASP A 108 -1.64 -3.52 -5.96
C ASP A 108 -2.46 -4.63 -6.63
N ASN A 109 -2.02 -5.89 -6.51
CA ASN A 109 -2.77 -7.03 -7.02
C ASN A 109 -4.13 -7.20 -6.34
N ALA A 110 -4.20 -7.03 -5.02
CA ALA A 110 -5.44 -7.12 -4.26
C ALA A 110 -6.45 -6.03 -4.66
N ILE A 111 -5.97 -4.79 -4.81
CA ILE A 111 -6.79 -3.64 -5.22
C ILE A 111 -7.33 -3.85 -6.64
N GLU A 112 -6.48 -4.22 -7.59
CA GLU A 112 -6.91 -4.47 -8.97
C GLU A 112 -7.94 -5.61 -9.03
N ALA A 113 -7.72 -6.71 -8.30
CA ALA A 113 -8.64 -7.84 -8.27
C ALA A 113 -10.00 -7.44 -7.66
N ALA A 114 -9.99 -6.71 -6.55
CA ALA A 114 -11.22 -6.23 -5.90
C ALA A 114 -11.97 -5.22 -6.78
N MET A 115 -11.26 -4.31 -7.47
CA MET A 115 -11.88 -3.36 -8.40
C MET A 115 -12.59 -4.04 -9.57
N ALA A 116 -12.05 -5.16 -10.06
CA ALA A 116 -12.65 -5.94 -11.15
C ALA A 116 -13.95 -6.65 -10.74
N CYS A 117 -14.23 -6.78 -9.43
CA CYS A 117 -15.45 -7.43 -8.94
C CYS A 117 -16.70 -6.59 -9.23
N LYS A 118 -17.76 -7.23 -9.74
CA LYS A 118 -19.06 -6.59 -10.01
C LYS A 118 -19.95 -6.49 -8.77
N GLN A 119 -19.75 -7.37 -7.80
CA GLN A 119 -20.53 -7.44 -6.57
C GLN A 119 -19.80 -6.79 -5.40
N ARG A 120 -19.55 -7.52 -4.32
CA ARG A 120 -18.85 -7.03 -3.15
C ARG A 120 -17.36 -6.81 -3.46
N LYS A 121 -16.86 -5.62 -3.18
CA LYS A 121 -15.45 -5.27 -3.27
C LYS A 121 -14.90 -5.14 -1.85
N GLU A 122 -14.01 -6.03 -1.46
CA GLU A 122 -13.49 -6.08 -0.10
C GLU A 122 -12.01 -6.41 -0.07
N ILE A 123 -11.29 -5.75 0.83
CA ILE A 123 -9.91 -6.07 1.21
C ILE A 123 -9.85 -6.17 2.74
N LYS A 124 -9.25 -7.27 3.24
CA LYS A 124 -8.95 -7.46 4.66
C LYS A 124 -7.45 -7.56 4.85
N PHE A 125 -6.94 -6.73 5.75
CA PHE A 125 -5.53 -6.65 6.09
C PHE A 125 -5.35 -6.95 7.58
N ASN A 126 -4.68 -8.06 7.88
CA ASN A 126 -4.47 -8.53 9.24
C ASN A 126 -2.99 -8.77 9.48
N ILE A 127 -2.52 -8.44 10.69
CA ILE A 127 -1.18 -8.80 11.15
C ILE A 127 -1.30 -9.52 12.49
N ILE A 128 -0.74 -10.73 12.55
CA ILE A 128 -0.72 -11.56 13.75
C ILE A 128 0.72 -11.63 14.25
N LYS A 129 0.94 -11.20 15.50
CA LYS A 129 2.23 -11.33 16.18
C LYS A 129 2.29 -12.66 16.90
N GLU A 130 3.28 -13.46 16.59
CA GLU A 130 3.62 -14.70 17.27
C GLU A 130 4.91 -14.53 18.08
N THR A 131 5.33 -15.56 18.80
CA THR A 131 6.51 -15.49 19.68
C THR A 131 7.81 -15.21 18.92
N LYS A 132 7.96 -15.75 17.70
CA LYS A 132 9.18 -15.63 16.88
C LYS A 132 8.92 -15.30 15.42
N SER A 133 7.68 -14.95 15.10
CA SER A 133 7.25 -14.63 13.73
C SER A 133 6.16 -13.59 13.71
N VAL A 134 5.97 -13.01 12.55
CA VAL A 134 4.84 -12.14 12.24
C VAL A 134 4.18 -12.68 11.00
N VAL A 135 2.88 -12.93 11.07
CA VAL A 135 2.08 -13.38 9.93
C VAL A 135 1.31 -12.18 9.39
N VAL A 136 1.57 -11.84 8.13
CA VAL A 136 0.83 -10.79 7.41
C VAL A 136 -0.17 -11.46 6.47
N ILE A 137 -1.44 -11.10 6.60
CA ILE A 137 -2.54 -11.68 5.83
C ILE A 137 -3.22 -10.57 5.04
N LEU A 138 -3.21 -10.69 3.73
CA LEU A 138 -3.96 -9.83 2.82
C LEU A 138 -4.98 -10.69 2.05
N LYS A 139 -6.27 -10.42 2.27
CA LYS A 139 -7.37 -11.10 1.58
C LYS A 139 -8.12 -10.09 0.74
N ASN A 140 -8.57 -10.49 -0.43
CA ASN A 140 -9.38 -9.64 -1.30
C ASN A 140 -10.46 -10.46 -2.01
N THR A 141 -11.52 -9.79 -2.41
CA THR A 141 -12.50 -10.34 -3.36
C THR A 141 -11.89 -10.36 -4.76
N PHE A 142 -12.31 -11.34 -5.56
CA PHE A 142 -11.90 -11.48 -6.96
C PHE A 142 -13.01 -12.15 -7.77
N ASN A 143 -13.00 -11.97 -9.09
CA ASN A 143 -13.90 -12.69 -9.97
C ASN A 143 -13.42 -14.13 -10.14
N GLN A 144 -14.31 -15.09 -9.87
CA GLN A 144 -13.99 -16.54 -9.87
C GLN A 144 -13.77 -17.14 -11.26
N GLU A 145 -13.97 -16.40 -12.35
CA GLU A 145 -13.84 -16.94 -13.69
C GLU A 145 -12.37 -17.30 -13.99
N ASN A 146 -12.08 -18.62 -13.94
CA ASN A 146 -10.86 -19.24 -14.51
C ASN A 146 -9.49 -18.97 -13.86
N ILE A 147 -9.37 -18.96 -12.54
CA ILE A 147 -8.05 -19.04 -11.92
C ILE A 147 -7.64 -20.52 -11.80
N ALA A 148 -6.67 -20.95 -12.61
CA ALA A 148 -6.03 -22.25 -12.46
C ALA A 148 -5.06 -22.18 -11.27
N LEU A 149 -5.55 -22.47 -10.05
CA LEU A 149 -4.78 -22.38 -8.81
C LEU A 149 -3.45 -23.14 -8.88
N GLY A 150 -3.39 -24.25 -9.61
CA GLY A 150 -2.17 -25.06 -9.80
C GLY A 150 -1.08 -24.35 -10.59
N ARG A 151 -1.41 -23.28 -11.34
CA ARG A 151 -0.48 -22.54 -12.19
C ARG A 151 0.02 -21.22 -11.59
N LEU A 152 -0.47 -20.83 -10.41
CA LEU A 152 -0.10 -19.57 -9.78
C LEU A 152 1.40 -19.47 -9.44
N ASN A 153 2.07 -20.62 -9.28
CA ASN A 153 3.49 -20.70 -8.97
C ASN A 153 4.37 -20.89 -10.22
N GLU A 154 3.79 -20.93 -11.43
CA GLU A 154 4.56 -21.02 -12.65
C GLU A 154 5.19 -19.66 -12.98
N TYR A 155 6.49 -19.65 -13.25
CA TYR A 155 7.21 -18.44 -13.64
C TYR A 155 6.57 -17.80 -14.89
N GLY A 156 6.28 -16.51 -14.82
CA GLY A 156 5.65 -15.76 -15.92
C GLY A 156 4.15 -15.98 -16.08
N TYR A 157 3.50 -16.82 -15.25
CA TYR A 157 2.05 -16.98 -15.33
C TYR A 157 1.33 -15.71 -14.85
N SER A 158 0.50 -15.16 -15.70
CA SER A 158 -0.36 -14.02 -15.39
C SER A 158 -1.69 -14.16 -16.09
N THR A 159 -2.79 -13.89 -15.39
CA THR A 159 -4.13 -13.78 -15.99
C THR A 159 -4.32 -12.44 -16.75
N LYS A 160 -3.34 -11.55 -16.69
CA LYS A 160 -3.39 -10.18 -17.24
C LYS A 160 -2.62 -10.00 -18.56
N GLY A 161 -2.14 -11.10 -19.17
CA GLY A 161 -1.36 -11.09 -20.41
C GLY A 161 0.16 -11.23 -20.20
N GLU A 162 0.90 -11.44 -21.29
CA GLU A 162 2.35 -11.70 -21.28
C GLU A 162 3.13 -10.53 -20.66
N GLY A 163 4.15 -10.88 -19.84
CA GLY A 163 5.08 -9.94 -19.24
C GLY A 163 4.63 -9.24 -17.95
N ARG A 164 3.52 -9.64 -17.34
CA ARG A 164 3.04 -9.13 -16.05
C ARG A 164 3.07 -10.16 -14.90
N GLY A 165 3.60 -11.33 -15.15
CA GLY A 165 3.93 -12.31 -14.10
C GLY A 165 5.33 -12.02 -13.53
N LEU A 166 5.51 -12.28 -12.23
CA LEU A 166 6.82 -12.24 -11.56
C LEU A 166 7.72 -13.39 -12.03
#